data_4bccffbf071b5f21f2e59e9f82e76b46
#
_entry.id   4bccffbf071b5f21f2e59e9f82e76b46
#
_cell.length_a   1.000
_cell.length_b   1.000
_cell.length_c   1.000
_cell.angle_alpha   90.00
_cell.angle_beta   90.00
_cell.angle_gamma   90.00
#
_symmetry.space_group_name_H-M   'P 1'
#
loop_
_entity.id
_entity.type
_entity.pdbx_description
1 polymer ?
#
loop_
_entity_poly.entity_id
_entity_poly.type
_entity_poly.pdbx_seq_one_letter_code
_entity_poly.pdbx_strand_id
1 'polypeptide(L)'
;FASIFLLIVVLRLTYMRRFKTFQGATHTPHRIHAFIAKSVHRGMYAALILLPLSGLMIAALYSQDIKSGPLQEVTLAVHGFAATLSYVMIATHVSAAIYSRIKGEGVWSSMVPIMKEDGPTSNPIVEKIIQFEQTIYDKIDHLVSTKNQE
;
A
#
# COMPACT_ATOMS: atom_id res chain seq x y z
N PHE A 1 3.07 23.75 -1.79
CA PHE A 1 2.79 22.52 -1.03
C PHE A 1 3.19 21.26 -1.79
N ALA A 2 2.77 21.06 -3.06
CA ALA A 2 3.06 19.85 -3.83
C ALA A 2 4.57 19.55 -3.97
N SER A 3 5.39 20.56 -4.22
CA SER A 3 6.85 20.43 -4.35
C SER A 3 7.51 19.99 -3.04
N ILE A 4 7.10 20.57 -1.92
CA ILE A 4 7.63 20.22 -0.59
C ILE A 4 7.20 18.78 -0.24
N PHE A 5 5.94 18.42 -0.51
CA PHE A 5 5.45 17.08 -0.27
C PHE A 5 6.19 16.04 -1.11
N LEU A 6 6.41 16.32 -2.40
CA LEU A 6 7.18 15.45 -3.30
C LEU A 6 8.62 15.27 -2.80
N LEU A 7 9.26 16.36 -2.35
CA LEU A 7 10.61 16.28 -1.77
C LEU A 7 10.66 15.38 -0.54
N ILE A 8 9.70 15.52 0.37
CA ILE A 8 9.61 14.66 1.57
C ILE A 8 9.42 13.19 1.19
N VAL A 9 8.56 12.90 0.23
CA VAL A 9 8.31 11.53 -0.25
C VAL A 9 9.57 10.94 -0.87
N VAL A 10 10.29 11.69 -1.71
CA VAL A 10 11.53 11.24 -2.35
C VAL A 10 12.63 11.01 -1.32
N LEU A 11 12.80 11.92 -0.36
CA LEU A 11 13.77 11.76 0.74
C LEU A 11 13.47 10.53 1.57
N ARG A 12 12.20 10.30 1.92
CA ARG A 12 11.76 9.11 2.66
C ARG A 12 12.04 7.82 1.88
N LEU A 13 11.72 7.78 0.59
CA LEU A 13 12.00 6.62 -0.26
C LEU A 13 13.49 6.32 -0.36
N THR A 14 14.30 7.34 -0.54
CA THR A 14 15.76 7.22 -0.60
C THR A 14 16.31 6.70 0.71
N TYR A 15 15.85 7.24 1.83
CA TYR A 15 16.21 6.77 3.16
C TYR A 15 15.86 5.29 3.36
N MET A 16 14.62 4.90 3.05
CA MET A 16 14.15 3.51 3.22
C MET A 16 14.93 2.53 2.34
N ARG A 17 15.28 2.92 1.09
CA ARG A 17 16.12 2.10 0.21
C ARG A 17 17.54 1.97 0.74
N ARG A 18 18.12 3.06 1.26
CA ARG A 18 19.49 3.09 1.76
C ARG A 18 19.67 2.25 3.02
N PHE A 19 18.72 2.30 3.93
CA PHE A 19 18.84 1.65 5.25
C PHE A 19 18.07 0.32 5.34
N LYS A 20 17.49 -0.19 4.25
CA LYS A 20 16.71 -1.44 4.18
C LYS A 20 15.65 -1.57 5.29
N THR A 21 15.12 -0.46 5.76
CA THR A 21 14.11 -0.36 6.83
C THR A 21 12.71 -0.77 6.38
N PHE A 22 12.60 -1.52 5.29
CA PHE A 22 11.35 -2.13 4.87
C PHE A 22 11.07 -3.31 5.81
N GLN A 23 10.56 -3.02 6.99
CA GLN A 23 10.03 -4.04 7.89
C GLN A 23 8.69 -4.50 7.31
N GLY A 24 8.74 -5.52 6.47
CA GLY A 24 7.57 -6.34 6.20
C GLY A 24 7.18 -7.08 7.48
N ALA A 25 5.91 -7.40 7.63
CA ALA A 25 5.43 -8.22 8.72
C ALA A 25 6.36 -9.43 8.93
N THR A 26 6.88 -9.57 10.13
CA THR A 26 7.90 -10.55 10.50
C THR A 26 7.38 -12.00 10.45
N HIS A 27 6.06 -12.17 10.30
CA HIS A 27 5.38 -13.45 10.23
C HIS A 27 4.28 -13.46 9.17
N THR A 28 4.64 -13.54 7.88
CA THR A 28 3.67 -13.91 6.84
C THR A 28 3.99 -15.33 6.37
N PRO A 29 3.22 -16.34 6.79
CA PRO A 29 3.47 -17.72 6.42
C PRO A 29 3.25 -17.99 4.93
N HIS A 30 2.45 -17.13 4.24
CA HIS A 30 2.04 -17.36 2.86
C HIS A 30 2.64 -16.34 1.87
N ARG A 31 3.17 -16.86 0.75
CA ARG A 31 3.77 -16.06 -0.35
C ARG A 31 2.80 -15.05 -0.93
N ILE A 32 1.52 -15.43 -1.04
CA ILE A 32 0.46 -14.58 -1.63
C ILE A 32 0.21 -13.36 -0.75
N HIS A 33 0.09 -13.54 0.56
CA HIS A 33 -0.08 -12.43 1.50
C HIS A 33 1.10 -11.44 1.41
N ALA A 34 2.33 -11.95 1.38
CA ALA A 34 3.53 -11.13 1.21
C ALA A 34 3.54 -10.38 -0.13
N PHE A 35 3.04 -11.00 -1.22
CA PHE A 35 2.92 -10.37 -2.52
C PHE A 35 1.89 -9.24 -2.50
N ILE A 36 0.70 -9.47 -1.94
CA ILE A 36 -0.36 -8.46 -1.80
C ILE A 36 0.13 -7.28 -0.98
N ALA A 37 0.74 -7.54 0.18
CA ALA A 37 1.29 -6.49 1.04
C ALA A 37 2.34 -5.64 0.31
N LYS A 38 3.27 -6.26 -0.41
CA LYS A 38 4.27 -5.55 -1.23
C LYS A 38 3.62 -4.74 -2.35
N SER A 39 2.57 -5.26 -2.99
CA SER A 39 1.86 -4.57 -4.07
C SER A 39 1.13 -3.33 -3.56
N VAL A 40 0.45 -3.42 -2.43
CA VAL A 40 -0.20 -2.27 -1.78
C VAL A 40 0.83 -1.20 -1.42
N HIS A 41 1.95 -1.56 -0.80
CA HIS A 41 2.99 -0.59 -0.46
C HIS A 41 3.60 0.07 -1.71
N ARG A 42 3.88 -0.71 -2.76
CA ARG A 42 4.39 -0.15 -4.04
C ARG A 42 3.37 0.78 -4.68
N GLY A 43 2.09 0.39 -4.69
CA GLY A 43 1.00 1.22 -5.19
C GLY A 43 0.87 2.54 -4.45
N MET A 44 0.97 2.51 -3.10
CA MET A 44 0.97 3.73 -2.28
C MET A 44 2.12 4.67 -2.66
N TYR A 45 3.36 4.16 -2.79
CA TYR A 45 4.48 5.01 -3.18
C TYR A 45 4.33 5.55 -4.59
N ALA A 46 3.84 4.75 -5.53
CA ALA A 46 3.56 5.22 -6.89
C ALA A 46 2.52 6.35 -6.89
N ALA A 47 1.43 6.19 -6.14
CA ALA A 47 0.39 7.21 -6.01
C ALA A 47 0.92 8.50 -5.34
N LEU A 48 1.71 8.36 -4.26
CA LEU A 48 2.30 9.49 -3.54
C LEU A 48 3.31 10.30 -4.38
N ILE A 49 3.90 9.71 -5.41
CA ILE A 49 4.78 10.40 -6.36
C ILE A 49 3.95 10.97 -7.52
N LEU A 50 3.07 10.15 -8.09
CA LEU A 50 2.32 10.50 -9.29
C LEU A 50 1.38 11.68 -9.06
N LEU A 51 0.72 11.72 -7.90
CA LEU A 51 -0.25 12.77 -7.58
C LEU A 51 0.39 14.17 -7.51
N PRO A 52 1.46 14.44 -6.72
CA PRO A 52 2.09 15.75 -6.72
C PRO A 52 2.81 16.07 -8.03
N LEU A 53 3.38 15.08 -8.71
CA LEU A 53 4.06 15.29 -9.97
C LEU A 53 3.09 15.75 -11.07
N SER A 54 1.95 15.07 -11.21
CA SER A 54 0.89 15.49 -12.15
C SER A 54 0.29 16.85 -11.78
N GLY A 55 0.14 17.14 -10.49
CA GLY A 55 -0.29 18.47 -10.01
C GLY A 55 0.69 19.58 -10.37
N LEU A 56 1.99 19.33 -10.26
CA LEU A 56 3.03 20.27 -10.69
C LEU A 56 3.01 20.46 -12.22
N MET A 57 2.76 19.40 -12.98
CA MET A 57 2.62 19.48 -14.44
C MET A 57 1.41 20.35 -14.83
N ILE A 58 0.26 20.17 -14.17
CA ILE A 58 -0.92 21.04 -14.37
C ILE A 58 -0.55 22.50 -14.11
N ALA A 59 0.11 22.80 -12.99
CA ALA A 59 0.52 24.15 -12.64
C ALA A 59 1.49 24.73 -13.66
N ALA A 60 2.44 23.93 -14.17
CA ALA A 60 3.39 24.35 -15.20
C ALA A 60 2.68 24.69 -16.53
N LEU A 61 1.70 23.88 -16.96
CA LEU A 61 0.92 24.15 -18.17
C LEU A 61 0.10 25.43 -18.01
N TYR A 62 -0.54 25.63 -16.86
CA TYR A 62 -1.27 26.87 -16.56
C TYR A 62 -0.36 28.10 -16.58
N SER A 63 0.86 28.00 -16.09
CA SER A 63 1.82 29.12 -16.11
C SER A 63 2.28 29.51 -17.53
N GLN A 64 2.14 28.61 -18.48
CA GLN A 64 2.40 28.83 -19.91
C GLN A 64 1.12 29.17 -20.71
N ASP A 65 0.05 29.49 -20.01
CA ASP A 65 -1.28 29.80 -20.58
C ASP A 65 -1.93 28.65 -21.38
N ILE A 66 -1.44 27.40 -21.18
CA ILE A 66 -2.00 26.19 -21.76
C ILE A 66 -3.12 25.68 -20.84
N LYS A 67 -4.34 26.20 -21.02
CA LYS A 67 -5.50 25.93 -20.16
C LYS A 67 -6.43 24.85 -20.72
N SER A 68 -6.23 24.42 -21.96
CA SER A 68 -7.07 23.45 -22.67
C SER A 68 -6.24 22.70 -23.71
N GLY A 69 -6.83 21.64 -24.27
CA GLY A 69 -6.21 20.81 -25.29
C GLY A 69 -5.69 19.48 -24.77
N PRO A 70 -5.23 18.60 -25.70
CA PRO A 70 -4.95 17.19 -25.37
C PRO A 70 -3.94 17.00 -24.23
N LEU A 71 -2.92 17.86 -24.15
CA LEU A 71 -1.90 17.76 -23.11
C LEU A 71 -2.46 18.05 -21.72
N GLN A 72 -3.30 19.09 -21.60
CA GLN A 72 -3.95 19.45 -20.35
C GLN A 72 -4.97 18.38 -19.93
N GLU A 73 -5.74 17.85 -20.86
CA GLU A 73 -6.76 16.82 -20.61
C GLU A 73 -6.11 15.51 -20.10
N VAL A 74 -5.02 15.06 -20.75
CA VAL A 74 -4.26 13.87 -20.31
C VAL A 74 -3.67 14.09 -18.92
N THR A 75 -3.09 15.27 -18.67
CA THR A 75 -2.50 15.56 -17.36
C THR A 75 -3.54 15.58 -16.24
N LEU A 76 -4.73 16.16 -16.50
CA LEU A 76 -5.85 16.15 -15.58
C LEU A 76 -6.37 14.73 -15.35
N ALA A 77 -6.49 13.91 -16.40
CA ALA A 77 -6.91 12.51 -16.28
C ALA A 77 -5.92 11.69 -15.43
N VAL A 78 -4.62 11.87 -15.66
CA VAL A 78 -3.57 11.22 -14.84
C VAL A 78 -3.65 11.67 -13.39
N HIS A 79 -3.87 12.95 -13.13
CA HIS A 79 -4.02 13.49 -11.78
C HIS A 79 -5.25 12.90 -11.06
N GLY A 80 -6.39 12.86 -11.75
CA GLY A 80 -7.62 12.25 -11.23
C GLY A 80 -7.47 10.77 -10.95
N PHE A 81 -6.81 10.03 -11.85
CA PHE A 81 -6.47 8.62 -11.63
C PHE A 81 -5.57 8.45 -10.41
N ALA A 82 -4.51 9.25 -10.29
CA ALA A 82 -3.58 9.18 -9.17
C ALA A 82 -4.28 9.50 -7.83
N ALA A 83 -5.22 10.45 -7.82
CA ALA A 83 -6.02 10.76 -6.64
C ALA A 83 -6.90 9.57 -6.23
N THR A 84 -7.64 8.99 -7.18
CA THR A 84 -8.49 7.81 -6.94
C THR A 84 -7.65 6.63 -6.44
N LEU A 85 -6.52 6.37 -7.09
CA LEU A 85 -5.58 5.32 -6.67
C LEU A 85 -5.09 5.56 -5.24
N SER A 86 -4.78 6.80 -4.88
CA SER A 86 -4.34 7.15 -3.52
C SER A 86 -5.42 6.82 -2.49
N TYR A 87 -6.67 7.18 -2.72
CA TYR A 87 -7.78 6.86 -1.82
C TYR A 87 -7.96 5.35 -1.65
N VAL A 88 -7.97 4.60 -2.74
CA VAL A 88 -8.12 3.13 -2.71
C VAL A 88 -6.95 2.49 -1.94
N MET A 89 -5.72 2.92 -2.22
CA MET A 89 -4.55 2.35 -1.56
C MET A 89 -4.51 2.67 -0.07
N ILE A 90 -4.85 3.90 0.33
CA ILE A 90 -4.91 4.29 1.74
C ILE A 90 -6.01 3.50 2.46
N ALA A 91 -7.21 3.42 1.88
CA ALA A 91 -8.32 2.67 2.46
C ALA A 91 -7.95 1.19 2.64
N THR A 92 -7.36 0.56 1.64
CA THR A 92 -6.90 -0.84 1.69
C THR A 92 -5.82 -1.01 2.76
N HIS A 93 -4.84 -0.12 2.81
CA HIS A 93 -3.75 -0.19 3.78
C HIS A 93 -4.25 -0.05 5.22
N VAL A 94 -5.12 0.93 5.48
CA VAL A 94 -5.70 1.15 6.82
C VAL A 94 -6.58 -0.03 7.23
N SER A 95 -7.43 -0.53 6.31
CA SER A 95 -8.27 -1.70 6.58
C SER A 95 -7.44 -2.94 6.89
N ALA A 96 -6.36 -3.18 6.16
CA ALA A 96 -5.44 -4.28 6.42
C ALA A 96 -4.74 -4.14 7.77
N ALA A 97 -4.34 -2.92 8.16
CA ALA A 97 -3.72 -2.65 9.45
C ALA A 97 -4.69 -2.89 10.62
N ILE A 98 -5.96 -2.46 10.48
CA ILE A 98 -7.01 -2.71 11.47
C ILE A 98 -7.29 -4.22 11.57
N TYR A 99 -7.41 -4.91 10.45
CA TYR A 99 -7.63 -6.35 10.41
C TYR A 99 -6.49 -7.12 11.09
N SER A 100 -5.24 -6.81 10.76
CA SER A 100 -4.07 -7.39 11.42
C SER A 100 -4.04 -7.13 12.93
N ARG A 101 -4.48 -5.93 13.36
CA ARG A 101 -4.62 -5.61 14.78
C ARG A 101 -5.64 -6.49 15.49
N ILE A 102 -6.80 -6.73 14.86
CA ILE A 102 -7.84 -7.62 15.43
C ILE A 102 -7.31 -9.05 15.60
N LYS A 103 -6.43 -9.50 14.70
CA LYS A 103 -5.78 -10.81 14.77
C LYS A 103 -4.62 -10.86 15.78
N GLY A 104 -4.07 -9.72 16.16
CA GLY A 104 -2.92 -9.66 17.07
C GLY A 104 -1.59 -10.06 16.40
N GLU A 105 -1.42 -9.75 15.11
CA GLU A 105 -0.23 -10.13 14.32
C GLU A 105 0.99 -9.21 14.53
N GLY A 106 0.86 -8.17 15.34
CA GLY A 106 1.95 -7.23 15.63
C GLY A 106 2.22 -6.18 14.54
N VAL A 107 1.49 -6.23 13.42
CA VAL A 107 1.69 -5.29 12.30
C VAL A 107 1.32 -3.86 12.71
N TRP A 108 0.23 -3.70 13.44
CA TRP A 108 -0.17 -2.39 13.99
C TRP A 108 0.92 -1.79 14.88
N SER A 109 1.43 -2.58 15.81
CA SER A 109 2.48 -2.16 16.76
C SER A 109 3.79 -1.75 16.06
N SER A 110 4.05 -2.29 14.86
CA SER A 110 5.22 -1.90 14.05
C SER A 110 5.04 -0.57 13.31
N MET A 111 3.79 -0.16 13.04
CA MET A 111 3.47 1.06 12.29
C MET A 111 3.08 2.22 13.20
N VAL A 112 2.38 1.94 14.31
CA VAL A 112 1.82 2.94 15.21
C VAL A 112 2.40 2.74 16.60
N PRO A 113 3.15 3.72 17.17
CA PRO A 113 3.82 3.58 18.47
C PRO A 113 2.88 3.62 19.67
N ILE A 114 1.61 3.92 19.44
CA ILE A 114 0.57 4.00 20.47
C ILE A 114 -0.40 2.83 20.34
N MET A 115 -1.02 2.43 21.44
CA MET A 115 -1.98 1.33 21.51
C MET A 115 -1.38 0.03 20.97
N LYS A 116 -0.25 -0.37 21.52
CA LYS A 116 0.43 -1.62 21.14
C LYS A 116 -0.49 -2.83 21.32
N GLU A 117 -0.27 -3.84 20.52
CA GLU A 117 -0.98 -5.12 20.62
C GLU A 117 -0.41 -5.95 21.77
N ASP A 118 -1.27 -6.61 22.52
CA ASP A 118 -0.90 -7.46 23.65
C ASP A 118 -0.57 -8.91 23.22
N GLY A 119 -0.51 -9.17 21.90
CA GLY A 119 -0.27 -10.48 21.32
C GLY A 119 -1.48 -11.08 20.61
N PRO A 120 -1.42 -12.38 20.24
CA PRO A 120 -2.49 -13.06 19.53
C PRO A 120 -3.82 -12.99 20.26
N THR A 121 -4.89 -12.78 19.50
CA THR A 121 -6.24 -12.70 20.08
C THR A 121 -6.72 -14.05 20.60
N SER A 122 -7.39 -14.04 21.74
CA SER A 122 -8.08 -15.23 22.30
C SER A 122 -9.57 -15.27 21.96
N ASN A 123 -10.02 -14.45 21.03
CA ASN A 123 -11.43 -14.41 20.63
C ASN A 123 -11.75 -15.59 19.70
N PRO A 124 -12.70 -16.49 20.08
CA PRO A 124 -13.02 -17.70 19.31
C PRO A 124 -13.59 -17.40 17.91
N ILE A 125 -14.19 -16.23 17.71
CA ILE A 125 -14.68 -15.81 16.38
C ILE A 125 -13.50 -15.47 15.48
N VAL A 126 -12.53 -14.75 16.01
CA VAL A 126 -11.32 -14.36 15.26
C VAL A 126 -10.46 -15.59 14.93
N GLU A 127 -10.34 -16.54 15.85
CA GLU A 127 -9.65 -17.81 15.59
C GLU A 127 -10.28 -18.60 14.43
N LYS A 128 -11.63 -18.66 14.35
CA LYS A 128 -12.32 -19.29 13.21
C LYS A 128 -12.04 -18.56 11.89
N ILE A 129 -11.97 -17.22 11.91
CA ILE A 129 -11.64 -16.44 10.72
C ILE A 129 -10.19 -16.73 10.27
N ILE A 130 -9.26 -16.81 11.21
CA ILE A 130 -7.85 -17.16 10.93
C ILE A 130 -7.75 -18.56 10.31
N GLN A 131 -8.44 -19.54 10.88
CA GLN A 131 -8.47 -20.92 10.36
C GLN A 131 -9.04 -20.98 8.95
N PHE A 132 -10.13 -20.26 8.69
CA PHE A 132 -10.73 -20.18 7.35
C PHE A 132 -9.78 -19.53 6.34
N GLU A 133 -9.12 -18.46 6.72
CA GLU A 133 -8.11 -17.75 5.92
C GLU A 133 -6.93 -18.68 5.57
N GLN A 134 -6.39 -19.40 6.55
CA GLN A 134 -5.32 -20.37 6.34
C GLN A 134 -5.74 -21.46 5.35
N THR A 135 -6.94 -21.99 5.50
CA THR A 135 -7.48 -23.00 4.58
C THR A 135 -7.55 -22.50 3.13
N ILE A 136 -7.94 -21.22 2.94
CA ILE A 136 -7.98 -20.61 1.60
C ILE A 136 -6.55 -20.46 1.04
N TYR A 137 -5.61 -19.94 1.83
CA TYR A 137 -4.23 -19.75 1.37
C TYR A 137 -3.57 -21.09 1.01
N ASP A 138 -3.73 -22.14 1.83
CA ASP A 138 -3.21 -23.48 1.55
C ASP A 138 -3.77 -24.03 0.25
N LYS A 139 -5.07 -23.82 0.00
CA LYS A 139 -5.72 -24.26 -1.22
C LYS A 139 -5.19 -23.53 -2.47
N ILE A 140 -4.95 -22.24 -2.36
CA ILE A 140 -4.40 -21.44 -3.46
C ILE A 140 -2.92 -21.80 -3.69
N ASP A 141 -2.12 -21.96 -2.64
CA ASP A 141 -0.71 -22.35 -2.75
C ASP A 141 -0.57 -23.74 -3.41
N HIS A 142 -1.47 -24.68 -3.07
CA HIS A 142 -1.52 -25.98 -3.74
C HIS A 142 -1.84 -25.87 -5.24
N LEU A 143 -2.81 -25.04 -5.63
CA LEU A 143 -3.18 -24.83 -7.04
C LEU A 143 -2.05 -24.16 -7.84
N VAL A 144 -1.35 -23.20 -7.24
CA VAL A 144 -0.22 -22.49 -7.89
C VAL A 144 0.99 -23.42 -8.02
N SER A 145 1.24 -24.27 -7.02
CA SER A 145 2.36 -25.21 -7.02
C SER A 145 2.19 -26.33 -8.06
N THR A 146 0.96 -26.83 -8.24
CA THR A 146 0.65 -27.88 -9.25
C THR A 146 0.84 -27.36 -10.68
N LYS A 147 0.53 -26.10 -10.93
CA LYS A 147 0.66 -25.48 -12.26
C LYS A 147 2.11 -25.22 -12.70
N ASN A 148 3.06 -25.21 -11.77
CA ASN A 148 4.48 -25.01 -12.06
C ASN A 148 5.25 -26.33 -12.29
N GLN A 149 4.56 -27.49 -12.23
CA GLN A 149 5.14 -28.82 -12.48
C GLN A 149 4.72 -29.43 -13.82
N GLU A 150 3.85 -28.74 -14.56
CA GLU A 150 3.51 -29.03 -15.98
C GLU A 150 4.29 -28.09 -16.93
#